data_ea9752ef5146dd0829c592fceac240d5
#
_entry.id   ea9752ef5146dd0829c592fceac240d5
#
_cell.length_a   1.000
_cell.length_b   1.000
_cell.length_c   1.000
_cell.angle_alpha   90.00
_cell.angle_beta   90.00
_cell.angle_gamma   90.00
#
_symmetry.space_group_name_H-M   'P 1'
#
loop_
_entity.id
_entity.type
_entity.pdbx_description
1 polymer ?
#
loop_
_entity_poly.entity_id
_entity_poly.type
_entity_poly.pdbx_seq_one_letter_code
_entity_poly.pdbx_strand_id
1 'polypeptide(L)'
;MVESDMYSKTPPQPAPQVFRTFEDLEVYRLAREFRKAMYAVTRRLPVHEKFELASQIRRAAVSLTNNIAEGHGRYHFLDQIKFQLQARGSLTELIDDLNICSDEKYLPPDEAAELKKQATAVHQLINGYIRYLRERKTGAELALHESSAVGEMTDDDLDAALNKTI
;
A
#
# COMPACT_ATOMS: atom_id res chain seq x y z
N MET A 1 -13.87 52.96 -40.18
CA MET A 1 -13.59 51.63 -40.69
C MET A 1 -12.73 50.93 -39.69
N VAL A 2 -13.39 50.32 -38.99
CA VAL A 2 -13.53 49.16 -38.13
C VAL A 2 -12.95 47.90 -38.76
N GLU A 3 -12.51 47.00 -37.90
CA GLU A 3 -12.09 45.60 -38.13
C GLU A 3 -10.57 45.42 -38.16
N SER A 4 -10.01 44.53 -37.46
CA SER A 4 -10.55 43.40 -36.68
C SER A 4 -9.41 42.83 -35.82
N ASP A 5 -9.57 42.96 -34.54
CA ASP A 5 -8.78 42.12 -33.59
C ASP A 5 -9.63 40.92 -33.23
N MET A 6 -9.62 39.91 -34.09
CA MET A 6 -10.29 38.65 -33.82
C MET A 6 -9.27 37.51 -33.62
N TYR A 7 -9.10 37.15 -32.36
CA TYR A 7 -8.79 35.81 -31.91
C TYR A 7 -7.45 35.16 -32.32
N SER A 8 -6.50 35.33 -31.43
CA SER A 8 -5.54 34.27 -31.18
C SER A 8 -5.64 33.84 -29.69
N LYS A 9 -6.75 33.21 -29.31
CA LYS A 9 -6.76 32.41 -28.10
C LYS A 9 -6.15 31.06 -28.44
N THR A 10 -4.83 30.96 -28.29
CA THR A 10 -4.15 29.67 -28.18
C THR A 10 -4.81 28.89 -27.05
N PRO A 11 -5.32 27.68 -27.29
CA PRO A 11 -5.91 26.87 -26.21
C PRO A 11 -4.88 26.70 -25.09
N PRO A 12 -5.28 26.74 -23.83
CA PRO A 12 -4.38 26.54 -22.72
C PRO A 12 -3.65 25.19 -22.90
N GLN A 13 -2.34 25.24 -22.90
CA GLN A 13 -1.53 24.01 -22.94
C GLN A 13 -1.88 23.17 -21.73
N PRO A 14 -2.10 21.85 -21.89
CA PRO A 14 -2.34 20.98 -20.75
C PRO A 14 -1.17 21.12 -19.77
N ALA A 15 -1.48 21.30 -18.49
CA ALA A 15 -0.48 21.35 -17.44
C ALA A 15 0.44 20.13 -17.56
N PRO A 16 1.75 20.29 -17.33
CA PRO A 16 2.70 19.19 -17.44
C PRO A 16 2.21 18.03 -16.60
N GLN A 17 1.99 16.87 -17.23
CA GLN A 17 1.63 15.64 -16.52
C GLN A 17 2.79 15.27 -15.60
N VAL A 18 2.65 15.58 -14.32
CA VAL A 18 3.58 15.08 -13.31
C VAL A 18 3.42 13.57 -13.27
N PHE A 19 4.43 12.85 -13.72
CA PHE A 19 4.45 11.40 -13.64
C PHE A 19 4.43 10.98 -12.16
N ARG A 20 3.32 10.43 -11.72
CA ARG A 20 3.18 9.95 -10.34
C ARG A 20 3.68 8.51 -10.27
N THR A 21 4.71 8.30 -9.47
CA THR A 21 5.25 6.97 -9.16
C THR A 21 4.63 6.43 -7.86
N PHE A 22 4.89 5.17 -7.55
CA PHE A 22 4.53 4.60 -6.25
C PHE A 22 5.18 5.37 -5.07
N GLU A 23 6.30 6.06 -5.30
CA GLU A 23 6.98 6.87 -4.29
C GLU A 23 6.17 8.09 -3.84
N ASP A 24 5.20 8.52 -4.65
CA ASP A 24 4.28 9.61 -4.33
C ASP A 24 3.11 9.17 -3.45
N LEU A 25 2.87 7.86 -3.34
CA LEU A 25 1.82 7.32 -2.49
C LEU A 25 2.15 7.54 -1.01
N GLU A 26 1.21 8.11 -0.27
CA GLU A 26 1.37 8.32 1.17
C GLU A 26 1.58 6.99 1.92
N VAL A 27 0.84 5.95 1.52
CA VAL A 27 0.99 4.61 2.07
C VAL A 27 2.41 4.06 1.88
N TYR A 28 3.04 4.30 0.72
CA TYR A 28 4.40 3.88 0.48
C TYR A 28 5.41 4.68 1.32
N ARG A 29 5.24 5.99 1.40
CA ARG A 29 6.13 6.87 2.19
C ARG A 29 6.15 6.44 3.66
N LEU A 30 4.97 6.24 4.24
CA LEU A 30 4.89 5.83 5.64
C LEU A 30 5.42 4.41 5.86
N ALA A 31 5.09 3.45 4.97
CA ALA A 31 5.63 2.09 5.01
C ALA A 31 7.16 2.08 4.87
N ARG A 32 7.74 2.95 4.06
CA ARG A 32 9.19 3.11 3.90
C ARG A 32 9.86 3.59 5.19
N GLU A 33 9.27 4.57 5.89
CA GLU A 33 9.82 5.03 7.18
C GLU A 33 9.71 3.92 8.24
N PHE A 34 8.59 3.20 8.30
CA PHE A 34 8.44 2.05 9.18
C PHE A 34 9.46 0.95 8.86
N ARG A 35 9.69 0.62 7.56
CA ARG A 35 10.75 -0.30 7.14
C ARG A 35 12.12 0.12 7.68
N LYS A 36 12.47 1.40 7.59
CA LYS A 36 13.74 1.92 8.12
C LYS A 36 13.86 1.72 9.64
N ALA A 37 12.77 1.98 10.36
CA ALA A 37 12.71 1.76 11.80
C ALA A 37 12.92 0.28 12.16
N MET A 38 12.25 -0.65 11.44
CA MET A 38 12.44 -2.08 11.63
C MET A 38 13.87 -2.54 11.31
N TYR A 39 14.51 -1.97 10.27
CA TYR A 39 15.93 -2.21 10.01
C TYR A 39 16.85 -1.70 11.14
N ALA A 40 16.50 -0.57 11.78
CA ALA A 40 17.22 -0.09 12.95
C ALA A 40 17.12 -1.07 14.13
N VAL A 41 15.93 -1.65 14.35
CA VAL A 41 15.73 -2.73 15.34
C VAL A 41 16.68 -3.91 15.05
N THR A 42 16.72 -4.40 13.80
CA THR A 42 17.55 -5.59 13.47
C THR A 42 19.04 -5.40 13.74
N ARG A 43 19.54 -4.17 13.69
CA ARG A 43 20.96 -3.88 13.98
C ARG A 43 21.33 -3.98 15.46
N ARG A 44 20.33 -3.93 16.34
CA ARG A 44 20.51 -3.98 17.80
C ARG A 44 20.22 -5.36 18.40
N LEU A 45 19.65 -6.27 17.60
CA LEU A 45 19.38 -7.63 18.06
C LEU A 45 20.68 -8.38 18.39
N PRO A 46 20.65 -9.33 19.35
CA PRO A 46 21.80 -10.16 19.69
C PRO A 46 22.35 -10.91 18.48
N VAL A 47 23.63 -11.27 18.54
CA VAL A 47 24.34 -11.91 17.41
C VAL A 47 23.68 -13.23 16.98
N HIS A 48 23.13 -14.00 17.93
CA HIS A 48 22.43 -15.26 17.63
C HIS A 48 21.15 -15.04 16.81
N GLU A 49 20.50 -13.87 16.95
CA GLU A 49 19.30 -13.52 16.17
C GLU A 49 19.60 -13.01 14.75
N LYS A 50 20.87 -12.85 14.41
CA LYS A 50 21.28 -12.28 13.12
C LYS A 50 20.69 -13.02 11.92
N PHE A 51 20.63 -14.35 11.98
CA PHE A 51 20.14 -15.21 10.92
C PHE A 51 18.70 -15.70 11.14
N GLU A 52 18.16 -15.51 12.35
CA GLU A 52 16.81 -15.88 12.77
C GLU A 52 15.89 -14.66 12.68
N LEU A 53 15.50 -14.09 13.82
CA LEU A 53 14.55 -13.00 13.94
C LEU A 53 14.94 -11.75 13.10
N ALA A 54 16.22 -11.34 13.14
CA ALA A 54 16.66 -10.20 12.34
C ALA A 54 16.52 -10.43 10.83
N SER A 55 16.71 -11.66 10.37
CA SER A 55 16.50 -12.03 8.98
C SER A 55 15.01 -11.99 8.60
N GLN A 56 14.15 -12.52 9.47
CA GLN A 56 12.70 -12.52 9.30
C GLN A 56 12.15 -11.09 9.22
N ILE A 57 12.48 -10.24 10.20
CA ILE A 57 12.09 -8.81 10.20
C ILE A 57 12.51 -8.11 8.89
N ARG A 58 13.76 -8.33 8.42
CA ARG A 58 14.21 -7.70 7.18
C ARG A 58 13.42 -8.17 5.96
N ARG A 59 13.11 -9.46 5.87
CA ARG A 59 12.30 -10.01 4.77
C ARG A 59 10.89 -9.42 4.77
N ALA A 60 10.22 -9.42 5.92
CA ALA A 60 8.88 -8.86 6.05
C ALA A 60 8.87 -7.35 5.77
N ALA A 61 9.85 -6.59 6.25
CA ALA A 61 9.97 -5.16 6.02
C ALA A 61 10.19 -4.80 4.54
N VAL A 62 10.98 -5.58 3.81
CA VAL A 62 11.16 -5.43 2.36
C VAL A 62 9.88 -5.83 1.64
N SER A 63 9.27 -6.97 2.03
CA SER A 63 8.01 -7.46 1.44
C SER A 63 6.89 -6.42 1.55
N LEU A 64 6.74 -5.77 2.69
CA LEU A 64 5.77 -4.69 2.90
C LEU A 64 5.86 -3.62 1.81
N THR A 65 7.03 -3.04 1.61
CA THR A 65 7.19 -1.93 0.64
C THR A 65 7.20 -2.40 -0.81
N ASN A 66 7.75 -3.60 -1.09
CA ASN A 66 7.77 -4.16 -2.44
C ASN A 66 6.35 -4.45 -2.94
N ASN A 67 5.49 -5.02 -2.10
CA ASN A 67 4.10 -5.29 -2.47
C ASN A 67 3.32 -4.00 -2.75
N ILE A 68 3.53 -2.92 -1.99
CA ILE A 68 2.90 -1.62 -2.28
C ILE A 68 3.36 -1.10 -3.64
N ALA A 69 4.66 -1.13 -3.92
CA ALA A 69 5.24 -0.66 -5.17
C ALA A 69 4.78 -1.50 -6.37
N GLU A 70 4.83 -2.83 -6.25
CA GLU A 70 4.41 -3.76 -7.30
C GLU A 70 2.91 -3.64 -7.59
N GLY A 71 2.08 -3.54 -6.54
CA GLY A 71 0.65 -3.32 -6.70
C GLY A 71 0.33 -2.05 -7.49
N HIS A 72 1.04 -0.95 -7.22
CA HIS A 72 0.87 0.29 -7.96
C HIS A 72 1.19 0.16 -9.47
N GLY A 73 2.16 -0.70 -9.82
CA GLY A 73 2.53 -0.98 -11.20
C GLY A 73 1.58 -1.91 -11.95
N ARG A 74 0.58 -2.51 -11.29
CA ARG A 74 -0.36 -3.42 -11.94
C ARG A 74 -1.47 -2.65 -12.65
N TYR A 75 -1.86 -3.14 -13.83
CA TYR A 75 -2.90 -2.52 -14.65
C TYR A 75 -4.30 -2.71 -14.07
N HIS A 76 -4.61 -3.92 -13.59
CA HIS A 76 -5.94 -4.26 -13.07
C HIS A 76 -6.08 -3.95 -11.58
N PHE A 77 -7.20 -3.33 -11.20
CA PHE A 77 -7.48 -2.97 -9.80
C PHE A 77 -7.48 -4.17 -8.85
N LEU A 78 -7.99 -5.33 -9.29
CA LEU A 78 -7.97 -6.55 -8.49
C LEU A 78 -6.55 -7.03 -8.17
N ASP A 79 -5.64 -6.94 -9.14
CA ASP A 79 -4.23 -7.28 -8.90
C ASP A 79 -3.58 -6.26 -7.97
N GLN A 80 -3.89 -4.98 -8.11
CA GLN A 80 -3.42 -3.95 -7.17
C GLN A 80 -3.88 -4.27 -5.75
N ILE A 81 -5.16 -4.60 -5.55
CA ILE A 81 -5.72 -4.98 -4.24
C ILE A 81 -5.02 -6.21 -3.67
N LYS A 82 -4.78 -7.25 -4.48
CA LYS A 82 -4.03 -8.45 -4.06
C LYS A 82 -2.68 -8.11 -3.43
N PHE A 83 -1.91 -7.25 -4.10
CA PHE A 83 -0.61 -6.82 -3.58
C PHE A 83 -0.72 -5.99 -2.30
N GLN A 84 -1.76 -5.15 -2.18
CA GLN A 84 -2.01 -4.42 -0.93
C GLN A 84 -2.37 -5.37 0.23
N LEU A 85 -3.11 -6.44 -0.03
CA LEU A 85 -3.40 -7.48 0.97
C LEU A 85 -2.12 -8.23 1.38
N GLN A 86 -1.20 -8.53 0.46
CA GLN A 86 0.11 -9.10 0.77
C GLN A 86 0.97 -8.14 1.60
N ALA A 87 0.97 -6.85 1.26
CA ALA A 87 1.63 -5.83 2.07
C ALA A 87 1.08 -5.79 3.50
N ARG A 88 -0.24 -5.88 3.66
CA ARG A 88 -0.91 -5.95 4.96
C ARG A 88 -0.48 -7.20 5.75
N GLY A 89 -0.37 -8.36 5.09
CA GLY A 89 0.15 -9.58 5.71
C GLY A 89 1.57 -9.40 6.24
N SER A 90 2.47 -8.84 5.43
CA SER A 90 3.85 -8.54 5.85
C SER A 90 3.92 -7.55 7.02
N LEU A 91 3.00 -6.58 7.07
CA LEU A 91 2.90 -5.65 8.20
C LEU A 91 2.45 -6.37 9.48
N THR A 92 1.50 -7.31 9.37
CA THR A 92 1.04 -8.11 10.52
C THR A 92 2.17 -8.99 11.07
N GLU A 93 2.98 -9.58 10.20
CA GLU A 93 4.19 -10.32 10.58
C GLU A 93 5.16 -9.43 11.37
N LEU A 94 5.42 -8.21 10.91
CA LEU A 94 6.28 -7.26 11.63
C LEU A 94 5.73 -6.83 12.99
N ILE A 95 4.40 -6.77 13.17
CA ILE A 95 3.78 -6.50 14.47
C ILE A 95 4.02 -7.68 15.42
N ASP A 96 3.97 -8.91 14.95
CA ASP A 96 4.27 -10.10 15.74
C ASP A 96 5.76 -10.19 16.07
N ASP A 97 6.65 -9.88 15.13
CA ASP A 97 8.08 -9.76 15.39
C ASP A 97 8.39 -8.73 16.51
N LEU A 98 7.64 -7.64 16.58
CA LEU A 98 7.74 -6.67 17.69
C LEU A 98 7.25 -7.23 19.01
N ASN A 99 6.24 -8.14 19.03
CA ASN A 99 5.86 -8.88 20.23
C ASN A 99 7.05 -9.73 20.70
N ILE A 100 7.64 -10.52 19.80
CA ILE A 100 8.81 -11.36 20.10
C ILE A 100 9.95 -10.50 20.68
N CYS A 101 10.28 -9.37 20.02
CA CYS A 101 11.31 -8.47 20.53
C CYS A 101 11.03 -7.93 21.94
N SER A 102 9.76 -7.71 22.27
CA SER A 102 9.33 -7.26 23.59
C SER A 102 9.43 -8.39 24.63
N ASP A 103 8.94 -9.58 24.29
CA ASP A 103 8.92 -10.76 25.17
C ASP A 103 10.35 -11.20 25.55
N GLU A 104 11.23 -11.20 24.54
CA GLU A 104 12.65 -11.53 24.72
C GLU A 104 13.49 -10.36 25.28
N LYS A 105 12.84 -9.21 25.56
CA LYS A 105 13.48 -8.01 26.12
C LYS A 105 14.58 -7.42 25.22
N TYR A 106 14.47 -7.63 23.90
CA TYR A 106 15.39 -7.01 22.93
C TYR A 106 15.05 -5.53 22.69
N LEU A 107 13.81 -5.12 22.98
CA LEU A 107 13.34 -3.74 22.91
C LEU A 107 12.72 -3.32 24.23
N PRO A 108 12.91 -2.05 24.65
CA PRO A 108 12.12 -1.46 25.73
C PRO A 108 10.63 -1.47 25.36
N PRO A 109 9.70 -1.72 26.33
CA PRO A 109 8.26 -1.77 26.09
C PRO A 109 7.71 -0.51 25.41
N ASP A 110 8.18 0.66 25.80
CA ASP A 110 7.73 1.95 25.25
C ASP A 110 8.14 2.09 23.77
N GLU A 111 9.33 1.62 23.42
CA GLU A 111 9.80 1.63 22.03
C GLU A 111 8.98 0.65 21.16
N ALA A 112 8.73 -0.55 21.68
CA ALA A 112 7.88 -1.52 20.99
C ALA A 112 6.46 -0.97 20.79
N ALA A 113 5.90 -0.28 21.76
CA ALA A 113 4.60 0.36 21.66
C ALA A 113 4.57 1.47 20.59
N GLU A 114 5.61 2.31 20.53
CA GLU A 114 5.70 3.38 19.51
C GLU A 114 5.84 2.80 18.10
N LEU A 115 6.62 1.74 17.91
CA LEU A 115 6.73 1.04 16.62
C LEU A 115 5.41 0.39 16.20
N LYS A 116 4.66 -0.20 17.13
CA LYS A 116 3.31 -0.72 16.87
C LYS A 116 2.32 0.37 16.48
N LYS A 117 2.43 1.56 17.07
CA LYS A 117 1.61 2.72 16.67
C LYS A 117 1.93 3.15 15.25
N GLN A 118 3.21 3.18 14.85
CA GLN A 118 3.60 3.44 13.46
C GLN A 118 3.04 2.36 12.52
N ALA A 119 3.13 1.08 12.88
CA ALA A 119 2.53 0.00 12.11
C ALA A 119 1.01 0.17 11.94
N THR A 120 0.30 0.60 13.00
CA THR A 120 -1.14 0.88 12.93
C THR A 120 -1.45 1.98 11.92
N ALA A 121 -0.66 3.04 11.88
CA ALA A 121 -0.84 4.11 10.90
C ALA A 121 -0.63 3.61 9.45
N VAL A 122 0.38 2.77 9.22
CA VAL A 122 0.59 2.11 7.91
C VAL A 122 -0.60 1.23 7.55
N HIS A 123 -1.10 0.44 8.50
CA HIS A 123 -2.26 -0.44 8.30
C HIS A 123 -3.51 0.35 7.88
N GLN A 124 -3.78 1.49 8.52
CA GLN A 124 -4.89 2.36 8.17
C GLN A 124 -4.77 2.89 6.73
N LEU A 125 -3.56 3.28 6.31
CA LEU A 125 -3.33 3.75 4.94
C LEU A 125 -3.46 2.62 3.91
N ILE A 126 -3.00 1.41 4.20
CA ILE A 126 -3.20 0.24 3.31
C ILE A 126 -4.70 -0.02 3.12
N ASN A 127 -5.47 -0.08 4.21
CA ASN A 127 -6.92 -0.30 4.13
C ASN A 127 -7.64 0.84 3.40
N GLY A 128 -7.24 2.09 3.61
CA GLY A 128 -7.74 3.24 2.87
C GLY A 128 -7.47 3.14 1.37
N TYR A 129 -6.27 2.70 1.01
CA TYR A 129 -5.88 2.53 -0.39
C TYR A 129 -6.64 1.36 -1.06
N ILE A 130 -6.84 0.24 -0.35
CA ILE A 130 -7.68 -0.88 -0.84
C ILE A 130 -9.11 -0.39 -1.10
N ARG A 131 -9.71 0.36 -0.18
CA ARG A 131 -11.05 0.93 -0.37
C ARG A 131 -11.12 1.85 -1.59
N TYR A 132 -10.17 2.75 -1.75
CA TYR A 132 -10.05 3.61 -2.92
C TYR A 132 -9.97 2.81 -4.25
N LEU A 133 -9.21 1.72 -4.28
CA LEU A 133 -9.08 0.87 -5.46
C LEU A 133 -10.39 0.14 -5.78
N ARG A 134 -11.13 -0.32 -4.77
CA ARG A 134 -12.45 -0.94 -4.92
C ARG A 134 -13.46 0.03 -5.53
N GLU A 135 -13.53 1.25 -5.00
CA GLU A 135 -14.43 2.29 -5.50
C GLU A 135 -14.12 2.64 -6.97
N ARG A 136 -12.84 2.70 -7.35
CA ARG A 136 -12.44 2.94 -8.74
C ARG A 136 -12.75 1.77 -9.67
N LYS A 137 -12.64 0.53 -9.20
CA LYS A 137 -13.05 -0.65 -9.94
C LYS A 137 -14.53 -0.57 -10.27
N THR A 138 -15.38 -0.36 -9.27
CA THR A 138 -16.84 -0.26 -9.44
C THR A 138 -17.21 0.87 -10.40
N GLY A 139 -16.59 2.04 -10.28
CA GLY A 139 -16.82 3.16 -11.21
C GLY A 139 -16.41 2.86 -12.65
N ALA A 140 -15.29 2.13 -12.86
CA ALA A 140 -14.84 1.73 -14.19
C ALA A 140 -15.76 0.64 -14.79
N GLU A 141 -16.25 -0.29 -13.97
CA GLU A 141 -17.21 -1.33 -14.40
C GLU A 141 -18.57 -0.73 -14.76
N LEU A 142 -19.10 0.22 -14.00
CA LEU A 142 -20.33 0.94 -14.34
C LEU A 142 -20.20 1.66 -15.69
N ALA A 143 -19.06 2.27 -15.98
CA ALA A 143 -18.81 2.93 -17.27
C ALA A 143 -18.70 1.94 -18.44
N LEU A 144 -18.31 0.70 -18.19
CA LEU A 144 -18.24 -0.37 -19.19
C LEU A 144 -19.60 -1.07 -19.38
N HIS A 145 -20.44 -1.14 -18.34
CA HIS A 145 -21.78 -1.77 -18.40
C HIS A 145 -22.80 -0.97 -19.21
N GLU A 146 -22.61 0.32 -19.41
CA GLU A 146 -23.39 1.09 -20.38
C GLU A 146 -23.13 0.65 -21.83
N SER A 147 -22.08 -0.13 -22.09
CA SER A 147 -21.68 -0.54 -23.44
C SER A 147 -21.78 -2.04 -23.76
N SER A 148 -22.02 -2.95 -22.80
CA SER A 148 -22.18 -4.37 -23.13
C SER A 148 -22.81 -5.21 -22.00
N ALA A 149 -24.01 -5.70 -22.22
CA ALA A 149 -24.70 -6.65 -21.33
C ALA A 149 -24.25 -8.09 -21.65
N VAL A 150 -23.39 -8.70 -20.83
CA VAL A 150 -23.24 -10.18 -20.69
C VAL A 150 -22.55 -10.56 -19.37
N GLY A 151 -23.23 -11.33 -18.52
CA GLY A 151 -22.78 -12.33 -17.54
C GLY A 151 -21.86 -11.86 -16.38
N GLU A 152 -22.39 -11.72 -15.17
CA GLU A 152 -21.73 -11.09 -14.02
C GLU A 152 -21.41 -12.03 -12.88
N MET A 153 -20.25 -11.81 -12.27
CA MET A 153 -19.95 -12.16 -10.89
C MET A 153 -20.24 -10.94 -10.00
N THR A 154 -21.09 -11.07 -8.98
CA THR A 154 -21.53 -9.97 -8.13
C THR A 154 -20.46 -9.56 -7.11
N ASP A 155 -20.54 -8.33 -6.58
CA ASP A 155 -19.61 -7.84 -5.55
C ASP A 155 -19.65 -8.69 -4.27
N ASP A 156 -20.79 -9.33 -3.97
CA ASP A 156 -20.96 -10.29 -2.86
C ASP A 156 -20.11 -11.56 -3.07
N ASP A 157 -19.92 -12.03 -4.30
CA ASP A 157 -19.09 -13.18 -4.63
C ASP A 157 -17.59 -12.86 -4.44
N LEU A 158 -17.21 -11.62 -4.69
CA LEU A 158 -15.85 -11.11 -4.50
C LEU A 158 -15.50 -10.92 -3.01
N ASP A 159 -16.43 -10.36 -2.24
CA ASP A 159 -16.28 -10.20 -0.80
C ASP A 159 -16.32 -11.57 -0.08
N ALA A 160 -17.12 -12.52 -0.54
CA ALA A 160 -17.12 -13.89 -0.05
C ALA A 160 -15.82 -14.64 -0.37
N ALA A 161 -15.21 -14.40 -1.54
CA ALA A 161 -13.92 -14.98 -1.91
C ALA A 161 -12.75 -14.36 -1.11
N LEU A 162 -12.82 -13.07 -0.80
CA LEU A 162 -11.82 -12.35 0.01
C LEU A 162 -11.93 -12.69 1.49
N ASN A 163 -13.14 -12.95 2.02
CA ASN A 163 -13.36 -13.31 3.42
C ASN A 163 -13.10 -14.80 3.70
N LYS A 164 -13.02 -15.68 2.70
CA LYS A 164 -12.64 -17.10 2.86
C LYS A 164 -11.13 -17.33 3.00
N THR A 165 -10.32 -16.29 2.86
CA THR A 165 -8.84 -16.36 2.90
C THR A 165 -8.24 -15.72 4.18
N ILE A 166 -9.09 -15.48 5.21
CA ILE A 166 -8.65 -15.01 6.55
C ILE A 166 -8.82 -16.13 7.55
#